data_3224f43251fe151826d124dabe8f552b
#
_entry.id   3224f43251fe151826d124dabe8f552b
#
_cell.length_a   1.000
_cell.length_b   1.000
_cell.length_c   1.000
_cell.angle_alpha   90.00
_cell.angle_beta   90.00
_cell.angle_gamma   90.00
#
_symmetry.space_group_name_H-M   'P 1'
#
loop_
_entity.id
_entity.type
_entity.pdbx_description
1 polymer ?
#
loop_
_entity_poly.entity_id
_entity_poly.type
_entity_poly.pdbx_seq_one_letter_code
_entity_poly.pdbx_strand_id
1 'polypeptide(L)'
;MQSASHIAKSNPSQGQDSDVIRDYDNLFRIFYNYAPSLDSVNIAESYIQCKSLLTLADMYDALEVVGPRIDHHLLQFQGRLWKQIAKYPPSYLKLGYLARSKVIFAEALVHVVGQWPSGSSQLRHTVPPDVLEVIEDKVDELAERKLKTEAKLFRLNLTTSRGERVTPTNAYTDWLALSLFRQWLAENTTPPPPPIPKTPESARNAHAQPPPVSSGNLFRLLGTGGSSYLSRDELKRFVKLKPDEHSRDTLKKMERKMDEIKALAREI
;
A
#
# COMPACT_ATOMS: atom_id res chain seq x y z
N MET A 1 -20.16 34.23 -46.15
CA MET A 1 -18.78 33.72 -46.28
C MET A 1 -18.50 32.86 -45.05
N GLN A 2 -18.58 31.56 -45.25
CA GLN A 2 -18.35 30.55 -44.21
C GLN A 2 -16.89 30.12 -44.31
N SER A 3 -16.12 30.33 -43.23
CA SER A 3 -14.78 29.78 -43.11
C SER A 3 -14.84 28.40 -42.46
N ALA A 4 -14.62 27.37 -43.27
CA ALA A 4 -14.47 26.01 -42.82
C ALA A 4 -13.08 25.82 -42.19
N SER A 5 -13.03 25.61 -40.88
CA SER A 5 -11.80 25.17 -40.19
C SER A 5 -11.53 23.70 -40.50
N HIS A 6 -10.52 23.43 -41.32
CA HIS A 6 -9.99 22.09 -41.55
C HIS A 6 -9.31 21.59 -40.26
N ILE A 7 -9.99 20.73 -39.53
CA ILE A 7 -9.36 19.89 -38.51
C ILE A 7 -8.62 18.79 -39.26
N ALA A 8 -7.30 18.91 -39.35
CA ALA A 8 -6.44 17.88 -39.92
C ALA A 8 -6.53 16.63 -39.01
N LYS A 9 -7.19 15.57 -39.48
CA LYS A 9 -7.12 14.24 -38.87
C LYS A 9 -5.70 13.72 -39.12
N SER A 10 -4.86 13.71 -38.09
CA SER A 10 -3.57 13.04 -38.12
C SER A 10 -3.79 11.54 -38.34
N ASN A 11 -3.21 10.97 -39.41
CA ASN A 11 -3.24 9.54 -39.68
C ASN A 11 -2.55 8.79 -38.53
N PRO A 12 -3.16 7.75 -37.94
CA PRO A 12 -2.57 7.00 -36.82
C PRO A 12 -1.23 6.31 -37.17
N SER A 13 -0.96 6.05 -38.45
CA SER A 13 0.32 5.48 -38.92
C SER A 13 1.50 6.46 -38.83
N GLN A 14 1.29 7.75 -39.05
CA GLN A 14 2.36 8.75 -38.96
C GLN A 14 2.87 8.99 -37.56
N GLY A 15 2.01 8.86 -36.53
CA GLY A 15 2.42 8.97 -35.14
C GLY A 15 3.30 7.80 -34.68
N GLN A 16 2.97 6.59 -35.11
CA GLN A 16 3.68 5.37 -34.75
C GLN A 16 5.09 5.32 -35.38
N ASP A 17 5.23 5.73 -36.64
CA ASP A 17 6.53 5.83 -37.29
C ASP A 17 7.44 6.87 -36.66
N SER A 18 6.88 8.00 -36.23
CA SER A 18 7.62 9.05 -35.49
C SER A 18 8.16 8.59 -34.16
N ASP A 19 7.37 7.80 -33.42
CA ASP A 19 7.79 7.26 -32.11
C ASP A 19 8.93 6.24 -32.26
N VAL A 20 8.86 5.38 -33.26
CA VAL A 20 9.93 4.42 -33.56
C VAL A 20 11.22 5.14 -33.92
N ILE A 21 11.17 6.16 -34.78
CA ILE A 21 12.35 6.96 -35.20
C ILE A 21 12.97 7.64 -33.96
N ARG A 22 12.17 8.22 -33.08
CA ARG A 22 12.62 8.83 -31.84
C ARG A 22 13.33 7.82 -30.93
N ASP A 23 12.82 6.61 -30.80
CA ASP A 23 13.39 5.57 -29.95
C ASP A 23 14.74 5.10 -30.49
N TYR A 24 14.90 4.94 -31.82
CA TYR A 24 16.20 4.67 -32.46
C TYR A 24 17.18 5.84 -32.28
N ASP A 25 16.75 7.09 -32.47
CA ASP A 25 17.61 8.27 -32.22
C ASP A 25 18.11 8.27 -30.77
N ASN A 26 17.26 8.02 -29.80
CA ASN A 26 17.62 7.93 -28.41
C ASN A 26 18.57 6.76 -28.12
N LEU A 27 18.36 5.60 -28.73
CA LEU A 27 19.26 4.45 -28.60
C LEU A 27 20.66 4.78 -29.09
N PHE A 28 20.78 5.36 -30.30
CA PHE A 28 22.06 5.78 -30.84
C PHE A 28 22.70 6.91 -30.03
N ARG A 29 21.94 7.89 -29.58
CA ARG A 29 22.45 8.93 -28.66
C ARG A 29 23.14 8.31 -27.46
N ILE A 30 22.48 7.32 -26.81
CA ILE A 30 23.04 6.64 -25.65
C ILE A 30 24.33 5.88 -26.01
N PHE A 31 24.38 5.17 -27.13
CA PHE A 31 25.57 4.45 -27.58
C PHE A 31 26.77 5.39 -27.82
N TYR A 32 26.51 6.59 -28.32
CA TYR A 32 27.52 7.62 -28.49
C TYR A 32 27.73 8.51 -27.25
N ASN A 33 27.20 8.08 -26.10
CA ASN A 33 27.32 8.78 -24.82
C ASN A 33 26.66 10.18 -24.79
N TYR A 34 25.65 10.42 -25.61
CA TYR A 34 24.80 11.61 -25.51
C TYR A 34 23.60 11.33 -24.58
N ALA A 35 23.05 12.41 -24.00
CA ALA A 35 21.81 12.32 -23.25
C ALA A 35 20.62 11.98 -24.17
N PRO A 36 19.73 11.06 -23.79
CA PRO A 36 18.51 10.81 -24.54
C PRO A 36 17.58 12.03 -24.49
N SER A 37 16.83 12.25 -25.58
CA SER A 37 15.80 13.27 -25.65
C SER A 37 14.47 12.70 -25.21
N LEU A 38 14.20 12.75 -23.90
CA LEU A 38 12.98 12.25 -23.26
C LEU A 38 12.22 13.41 -22.61
N ASP A 39 10.90 13.26 -22.44
CA ASP A 39 10.09 14.26 -21.77
C ASP A 39 10.53 14.41 -20.30
N SER A 40 10.88 15.64 -19.92
CA SER A 40 11.32 15.99 -18.55
C SER A 40 10.24 16.67 -17.72
N VAL A 41 9.08 16.95 -18.31
CA VAL A 41 7.97 17.69 -17.68
C VAL A 41 6.81 16.77 -17.32
N ASN A 42 6.34 16.00 -18.28
CA ASN A 42 5.20 15.08 -18.12
C ASN A 42 5.68 13.66 -17.83
N ILE A 43 5.53 13.22 -16.58
CA ILE A 43 5.97 11.88 -16.16
C ILE A 43 5.22 10.74 -16.87
N ALA A 44 3.97 10.93 -17.29
CA ALA A 44 3.21 9.90 -17.98
C ALA A 44 3.77 9.71 -19.39
N GLU A 45 4.08 10.80 -20.09
CA GLU A 45 4.73 10.77 -21.39
C GLU A 45 6.15 10.19 -21.29
N SER A 46 6.91 10.66 -20.31
CA SER A 46 8.24 10.12 -20.01
C SER A 46 8.21 8.60 -19.77
N TYR A 47 7.21 8.10 -19.01
CA TYR A 47 7.04 6.66 -18.79
C TYR A 47 6.84 5.89 -20.10
N ILE A 48 5.98 6.41 -21.01
CA ILE A 48 5.69 5.77 -22.30
C ILE A 48 6.97 5.70 -23.14
N GLN A 49 7.71 6.82 -23.24
CA GLN A 49 8.96 6.92 -23.98
C GLN A 49 10.05 6.00 -23.40
N CYS A 50 10.22 6.00 -22.07
CA CYS A 50 11.18 5.12 -21.39
C CYS A 50 10.84 3.64 -21.60
N LYS A 51 9.56 3.27 -21.52
CA LYS A 51 9.10 1.90 -21.75
C LYS A 51 9.38 1.44 -23.17
N SER A 52 9.09 2.28 -24.17
CA SER A 52 9.34 1.98 -25.58
C SER A 52 10.83 1.80 -25.85
N LEU A 53 11.64 2.74 -25.37
CA LEU A 53 13.11 2.68 -25.50
C LEU A 53 13.72 1.45 -24.82
N LEU A 54 13.23 1.06 -23.63
CA LEU A 54 13.68 -0.18 -22.97
C LEU A 54 13.28 -1.42 -23.74
N THR A 55 12.08 -1.45 -24.35
CA THR A 55 11.66 -2.56 -25.20
C THR A 55 12.58 -2.69 -26.42
N LEU A 56 12.94 -1.57 -27.05
CA LEU A 56 13.90 -1.55 -28.14
C LEU A 56 15.29 -2.01 -27.69
N ALA A 57 15.76 -1.52 -26.53
CA ALA A 57 17.05 -1.90 -25.96
C ALA A 57 17.16 -3.39 -25.62
N ASP A 58 16.05 -3.99 -25.16
CA ASP A 58 15.95 -5.42 -24.89
C ASP A 58 16.12 -6.26 -26.16
N MET A 59 15.53 -5.84 -27.27
CA MET A 59 15.68 -6.49 -28.59
C MET A 59 17.12 -6.50 -29.08
N TYR A 60 17.93 -5.51 -28.70
CA TYR A 60 19.33 -5.36 -29.10
C TYR A 60 20.34 -5.76 -28.01
N ASP A 61 19.88 -6.41 -26.94
CA ASP A 61 20.71 -6.77 -25.76
C ASP A 61 21.49 -5.58 -25.19
N ALA A 62 20.87 -4.40 -25.21
CA ALA A 62 21.48 -3.12 -24.83
C ALA A 62 20.98 -2.56 -23.51
N LEU A 63 20.24 -3.35 -22.71
CA LEU A 63 19.67 -2.90 -21.43
C LEU A 63 20.73 -2.42 -20.43
N GLU A 64 21.93 -3.00 -20.46
CA GLU A 64 23.03 -2.60 -19.58
C GLU A 64 23.51 -1.16 -19.80
N VAL A 65 23.42 -0.69 -21.04
CA VAL A 65 23.85 0.66 -21.42
C VAL A 65 22.69 1.67 -21.31
N VAL A 66 21.50 1.25 -21.71
CA VAL A 66 20.30 2.11 -21.76
C VAL A 66 19.66 2.27 -20.38
N GLY A 67 19.58 1.19 -19.60
CA GLY A 67 18.92 1.16 -18.30
C GLY A 67 19.37 2.27 -17.34
N PRO A 68 20.67 2.46 -17.09
CA PRO A 68 21.17 3.53 -16.21
C PRO A 68 20.79 4.95 -16.67
N ARG A 69 20.64 5.17 -17.97
CA ARG A 69 20.23 6.46 -18.51
C ARG A 69 18.75 6.73 -18.24
N ILE A 70 17.93 5.70 -18.36
CA ILE A 70 16.50 5.77 -18.04
C ILE A 70 16.28 5.92 -16.55
N ASP A 71 17.00 5.15 -15.71
CA ASP A 71 16.97 5.29 -14.26
C ASP A 71 17.27 6.72 -13.84
N HIS A 72 18.41 7.27 -14.29
CA HIS A 72 18.78 8.65 -14.00
C HIS A 72 17.71 9.66 -14.44
N HIS A 73 17.13 9.49 -15.64
CA HIS A 73 16.10 10.38 -16.15
C HIS A 73 14.82 10.35 -15.31
N LEU A 74 14.33 9.17 -14.96
CA LEU A 74 13.10 9.02 -14.18
C LEU A 74 13.25 9.50 -12.74
N LEU A 75 14.42 9.29 -12.12
CA LEU A 75 14.68 9.76 -10.75
C LEU A 75 14.63 11.28 -10.63
N GLN A 76 14.84 12.03 -11.70
CA GLN A 76 14.71 13.50 -11.68
C GLN A 76 13.28 13.98 -11.38
N PHE A 77 12.25 13.16 -11.63
CA PHE A 77 10.86 13.48 -11.30
C PHE A 77 10.54 13.44 -9.80
N GLN A 78 11.40 12.85 -8.97
CA GLN A 78 11.30 12.84 -7.51
C GLN A 78 9.90 12.43 -7.00
N GLY A 79 9.25 13.25 -6.19
CA GLY A 79 7.94 12.96 -5.60
C GLY A 79 6.82 12.65 -6.61
N ARG A 80 6.93 13.11 -7.86
CA ARG A 80 5.98 12.75 -8.93
C ARG A 80 6.16 11.30 -9.35
N LEU A 81 7.39 10.81 -9.40
CA LEU A 81 7.70 9.41 -9.70
C LEU A 81 7.09 8.47 -8.66
N TRP A 82 7.30 8.76 -7.38
CA TRP A 82 6.76 7.93 -6.27
C TRP A 82 5.24 7.82 -6.30
N LYS A 83 4.55 8.92 -6.61
CA LYS A 83 3.09 8.92 -6.78
C LYS A 83 2.64 8.04 -7.96
N GLN A 84 3.38 8.02 -9.05
CA GLN A 84 3.06 7.17 -10.20
C GLN A 84 3.37 5.70 -9.94
N ILE A 85 4.47 5.39 -9.27
CA ILE A 85 4.79 4.03 -8.84
C ILE A 85 3.68 3.48 -7.93
N ALA A 86 3.24 4.26 -6.93
CA ALA A 86 2.15 3.85 -6.05
C ALA A 86 0.81 3.64 -6.78
N LYS A 87 0.58 4.38 -7.87
CA LYS A 87 -0.64 4.26 -8.68
C LYS A 87 -0.63 3.08 -9.66
N TYR A 88 0.54 2.75 -10.21
CA TYR A 88 0.72 1.71 -11.23
C TYR A 88 1.87 0.74 -10.90
N PRO A 89 1.86 0.06 -9.73
CA PRO A 89 3.00 -0.70 -9.25
C PRO A 89 3.49 -1.79 -10.21
N PRO A 90 2.63 -2.64 -10.83
CA PRO A 90 3.09 -3.69 -11.73
C PRO A 90 3.83 -3.16 -12.95
N SER A 91 3.38 -2.01 -13.47
CA SER A 91 3.99 -1.39 -14.65
C SER A 91 5.38 -0.83 -14.35
N TYR A 92 5.54 -0.18 -13.19
CA TYR A 92 6.83 0.34 -12.76
C TYR A 92 7.78 -0.75 -12.23
N LEU A 93 7.25 -1.87 -11.70
CA LEU A 93 8.06 -3.02 -11.36
C LEU A 93 8.77 -3.58 -12.60
N LYS A 94 8.01 -3.82 -13.68
CA LYS A 94 8.57 -4.27 -14.96
C LYS A 94 9.59 -3.26 -15.52
N LEU A 95 9.24 -1.98 -15.50
CA LEU A 95 10.14 -0.92 -15.98
C LEU A 95 11.43 -0.88 -15.16
N GLY A 96 11.34 -0.91 -13.82
CA GLY A 96 12.50 -0.95 -12.93
C GLY A 96 13.38 -2.18 -13.14
N TYR A 97 12.78 -3.33 -13.41
CA TYR A 97 13.50 -4.54 -13.77
C TYR A 97 14.29 -4.38 -15.06
N LEU A 98 13.66 -3.94 -16.16
CA LEU A 98 14.31 -3.72 -17.46
C LEU A 98 15.37 -2.62 -17.40
N ALA A 99 15.11 -1.54 -16.68
CA ALA A 99 16.07 -0.45 -16.47
C ALA A 99 17.19 -0.82 -15.48
N ARG A 100 17.14 -2.01 -14.86
CA ARG A 100 18.06 -2.42 -13.78
C ARG A 100 18.15 -1.39 -12.64
N SER A 101 17.05 -0.65 -12.42
CA SER A 101 16.91 0.35 -11.38
C SER A 101 16.55 -0.31 -10.06
N LYS A 102 17.51 -0.42 -9.15
CA LYS A 102 17.26 -0.93 -7.80
C LYS A 102 16.21 -0.09 -7.06
N VAL A 103 16.23 1.22 -7.25
CA VAL A 103 15.37 2.17 -6.52
C VAL A 103 13.93 2.06 -6.99
N ILE A 104 13.69 2.14 -8.31
CA ILE A 104 12.34 2.03 -8.89
C ILE A 104 11.75 0.64 -8.65
N PHE A 105 12.58 -0.40 -8.82
CA PHE A 105 12.15 -1.79 -8.59
C PHE A 105 11.75 -2.03 -7.14
N ALA A 106 12.58 -1.61 -6.18
CA ALA A 106 12.31 -1.81 -4.76
C ALA A 106 11.04 -1.07 -4.30
N GLU A 107 10.86 0.18 -4.73
CA GLU A 107 9.65 0.95 -4.40
C GLU A 107 8.40 0.32 -5.02
N ALA A 108 8.46 -0.08 -6.30
CA ALA A 108 7.35 -0.76 -6.95
C ALA A 108 7.03 -2.10 -6.29
N LEU A 109 8.05 -2.86 -5.87
CA LEU A 109 7.90 -4.14 -5.18
C LEU A 109 7.13 -3.99 -3.86
N VAL A 110 7.43 -2.97 -3.06
CA VAL A 110 6.69 -2.68 -1.82
C VAL A 110 5.19 -2.52 -2.10
N HIS A 111 4.83 -1.78 -3.14
CA HIS A 111 3.43 -1.56 -3.50
C HIS A 111 2.77 -2.81 -4.09
N VAL A 112 3.49 -3.60 -4.90
CA VAL A 112 2.99 -4.86 -5.46
C VAL A 112 2.69 -5.86 -4.33
N VAL A 113 3.64 -6.06 -3.43
CA VAL A 113 3.49 -6.96 -2.27
C VAL A 113 2.34 -6.52 -1.37
N GLY A 114 2.23 -5.21 -1.10
CA GLY A 114 1.15 -4.66 -0.26
C GLY A 114 -0.24 -4.75 -0.87
N GLN A 115 -0.37 -4.90 -2.19
CA GLN A 115 -1.63 -5.01 -2.92
C GLN A 115 -1.93 -6.43 -3.42
N TRP A 116 -1.05 -7.39 -3.12
CA TRP A 116 -1.21 -8.78 -3.57
C TRP A 116 -2.53 -9.38 -3.09
N PRO A 117 -3.27 -10.17 -3.94
CA PRO A 117 -2.94 -10.62 -5.30
C PRO A 117 -3.35 -9.68 -6.44
N SER A 118 -3.71 -8.44 -6.17
CA SER A 118 -4.03 -7.47 -7.22
C SER A 118 -2.85 -7.31 -8.19
N GLY A 119 -3.12 -7.38 -9.49
CA GLY A 119 -2.08 -7.29 -10.52
C GLY A 119 -1.26 -8.57 -10.75
N SER A 120 -1.49 -9.65 -10.00
CA SER A 120 -0.75 -10.92 -10.17
C SER A 120 -0.88 -11.51 -11.57
N SER A 121 -2.07 -11.47 -12.16
CA SER A 121 -2.31 -11.96 -13.53
C SER A 121 -1.48 -11.21 -14.57
N GLN A 122 -1.35 -9.90 -14.43
CA GLN A 122 -0.53 -9.07 -15.32
C GLN A 122 0.95 -9.40 -15.16
N LEU A 123 1.43 -9.57 -13.92
CA LEU A 123 2.84 -9.83 -13.64
C LEU A 123 3.28 -11.20 -14.12
N ARG A 124 2.47 -12.25 -13.92
CA ARG A 124 2.79 -13.62 -14.37
C ARG A 124 3.13 -13.74 -15.85
N HIS A 125 2.62 -12.84 -16.67
CA HIS A 125 2.88 -12.85 -18.13
C HIS A 125 3.93 -11.82 -18.57
N THR A 126 4.43 -10.98 -17.64
CA THR A 126 5.25 -9.82 -18.03
C THR A 126 6.60 -9.73 -17.35
N VAL A 127 6.84 -10.50 -16.30
CA VAL A 127 8.12 -10.57 -15.60
C VAL A 127 8.66 -12.01 -15.59
N PRO A 128 9.98 -12.20 -15.46
CA PRO A 128 10.59 -13.52 -15.35
C PRO A 128 10.11 -14.29 -14.11
N PRO A 129 10.19 -15.64 -14.13
CA PRO A 129 9.80 -16.49 -13.00
C PRO A 129 10.54 -16.13 -11.70
N ASP A 130 11.84 -15.85 -11.76
CA ASP A 130 12.65 -15.48 -10.59
C ASP A 130 12.13 -14.22 -9.88
N VAL A 131 11.62 -13.25 -10.66
CA VAL A 131 11.01 -12.04 -10.11
C VAL A 131 9.67 -12.34 -9.44
N LEU A 132 8.89 -13.28 -9.98
CA LEU A 132 7.64 -13.74 -9.36
C LEU A 132 7.92 -14.44 -8.04
N GLU A 133 8.92 -15.32 -7.98
CA GLU A 133 9.36 -16.00 -6.76
C GLU A 133 9.71 -14.98 -5.67
N VAL A 134 10.51 -13.96 -6.01
CA VAL A 134 10.84 -12.88 -5.07
C VAL A 134 9.58 -12.15 -4.57
N ILE A 135 8.58 -11.92 -5.43
CA ILE A 135 7.32 -11.28 -5.02
C ILE A 135 6.57 -12.18 -4.06
N GLU A 136 6.39 -13.47 -4.39
CA GLU A 136 5.66 -14.45 -3.58
C GLU A 136 6.34 -14.64 -2.22
N ASP A 137 7.67 -14.77 -2.17
CA ASP A 137 8.44 -14.82 -0.93
C ASP A 137 8.19 -13.58 -0.04
N LYS A 138 8.17 -12.39 -0.64
CA LYS A 138 7.92 -11.14 0.12
C LYS A 138 6.47 -11.01 0.58
N VAL A 139 5.52 -11.57 -0.15
CA VAL A 139 4.11 -11.66 0.27
C VAL A 139 3.98 -12.57 1.50
N ASP A 140 4.62 -13.74 1.46
CA ASP A 140 4.59 -14.69 2.58
C ASP A 140 5.30 -14.12 3.81
N GLU A 141 6.46 -13.47 3.64
CA GLU A 141 7.17 -12.77 4.71
C GLU A 141 6.28 -11.67 5.35
N LEU A 142 5.59 -10.88 4.53
CA LEU A 142 4.67 -9.85 5.02
C LEU A 142 3.49 -10.48 5.79
N ALA A 143 2.90 -11.55 5.29
CA ALA A 143 1.81 -12.27 5.94
C ALA A 143 2.24 -12.82 7.31
N GLU A 144 3.42 -13.44 7.38
CA GLU A 144 3.99 -13.94 8.64
C GLU A 144 4.25 -12.82 9.66
N ARG A 145 4.84 -11.70 9.22
CA ARG A 145 5.08 -10.53 10.08
C ARG A 145 3.79 -9.95 10.62
N LYS A 146 2.76 -9.81 9.78
CA LYS A 146 1.43 -9.35 10.21
C LYS A 146 0.86 -10.27 11.29
N LEU A 147 0.85 -11.56 11.06
CA LEU A 147 0.31 -12.56 11.98
C LEU A 147 1.04 -12.55 13.32
N LYS A 148 2.37 -12.45 13.30
CA LYS A 148 3.21 -12.31 14.50
C LYS A 148 2.88 -11.03 15.29
N THR A 149 2.72 -9.91 14.60
CA THR A 149 2.41 -8.61 15.20
C THR A 149 1.01 -8.62 15.79
N GLU A 150 0.00 -9.11 15.08
CA GLU A 150 -1.36 -9.26 15.57
C GLU A 150 -1.42 -10.16 16.81
N ALA A 151 -0.71 -11.29 16.80
CA ALA A 151 -0.62 -12.18 17.95
C ALA A 151 0.00 -11.51 19.18
N LYS A 152 1.03 -10.68 19.00
CA LYS A 152 1.62 -9.90 20.10
C LYS A 152 0.63 -8.86 20.63
N LEU A 153 -0.07 -8.15 19.76
CA LEU A 153 -1.09 -7.16 20.15
C LEU A 153 -2.22 -7.80 20.94
N PHE A 154 -2.73 -8.97 20.54
CA PHE A 154 -3.75 -9.71 21.30
C PHE A 154 -3.24 -10.22 22.63
N ARG A 155 -1.97 -10.57 22.74
CA ARG A 155 -1.33 -11.01 24.00
C ARG A 155 -0.89 -9.87 24.89
N LEU A 156 -0.95 -8.61 24.42
CA LEU A 156 -0.64 -7.44 25.23
C LEU A 156 -1.45 -7.49 26.51
N ASN A 157 -0.79 -7.23 27.64
CA ASN A 157 -1.42 -7.23 28.96
C ASN A 157 -0.81 -6.12 29.82
N LEU A 158 -1.57 -5.67 30.80
CA LEU A 158 -1.12 -4.75 31.83
C LEU A 158 -0.75 -5.53 33.08
N THR A 159 0.10 -4.95 33.90
CA THR A 159 0.45 -5.48 35.22
C THR A 159 -0.02 -4.54 36.32
N THR A 160 -0.43 -5.11 37.44
CA THR A 160 -0.74 -4.36 38.66
C THR A 160 0.56 -3.81 39.30
N SER A 161 0.44 -2.94 40.29
CA SER A 161 1.58 -2.45 41.09
C SER A 161 2.37 -3.56 41.77
N ARG A 162 1.78 -4.76 41.90
CA ARG A 162 2.43 -5.96 42.47
C ARG A 162 3.11 -6.85 41.45
N GLY A 163 3.10 -6.45 40.14
CA GLY A 163 3.66 -7.24 39.06
C GLY A 163 2.75 -8.38 38.55
N GLU A 164 1.54 -8.51 39.06
CA GLU A 164 0.57 -9.53 38.62
C GLU A 164 -0.14 -9.11 37.36
N ARG A 165 -0.53 -10.06 36.50
CA ARG A 165 -1.37 -9.78 35.34
C ARG A 165 -2.71 -9.20 35.78
N VAL A 166 -3.17 -8.19 35.03
CA VAL A 166 -4.49 -7.58 35.25
C VAL A 166 -5.59 -8.57 34.91
N THR A 167 -6.55 -8.72 35.85
CA THR A 167 -7.74 -9.58 35.74
C THR A 167 -8.98 -8.79 36.20
N PRO A 168 -10.20 -9.27 35.91
CA PRO A 168 -11.43 -8.62 36.40
C PRO A 168 -11.49 -8.53 37.94
N THR A 169 -10.84 -9.46 38.61
CA THR A 169 -10.91 -9.59 40.08
C THR A 169 -9.90 -8.72 40.80
N ASN A 170 -8.71 -8.46 40.23
CA ASN A 170 -7.65 -7.70 40.88
C ASN A 170 -7.57 -6.23 40.45
N ALA A 171 -7.97 -5.89 39.22
CA ALA A 171 -7.91 -4.53 38.67
C ALA A 171 -8.97 -4.30 37.58
N TYR A 172 -10.25 -4.28 37.99
CA TYR A 172 -11.39 -4.23 37.06
C TYR A 172 -11.30 -3.12 36.00
N THR A 173 -11.01 -1.88 36.40
CA THR A 173 -10.93 -0.74 35.46
C THR A 173 -9.82 -0.91 34.45
N ASP A 174 -8.67 -1.44 34.84
CA ASP A 174 -7.52 -1.68 33.97
C ASP A 174 -7.81 -2.83 33.01
N TRP A 175 -8.46 -3.89 33.51
CA TRP A 175 -8.96 -5.00 32.69
C TRP A 175 -10.00 -4.53 31.65
N LEU A 176 -10.91 -3.63 32.05
CA LEU A 176 -11.93 -3.08 31.18
C LEU A 176 -11.29 -2.27 30.03
N ALA A 177 -10.29 -1.43 30.33
CA ALA A 177 -9.54 -0.71 29.29
C ALA A 177 -8.85 -1.66 28.31
N LEU A 178 -8.22 -2.73 28.82
CA LEU A 178 -7.59 -3.76 28.01
C LEU A 178 -8.60 -4.53 27.14
N SER A 179 -9.79 -4.81 27.68
CA SER A 179 -10.87 -5.49 26.96
C SER A 179 -11.41 -4.65 25.82
N LEU A 180 -11.57 -3.34 26.01
CA LEU A 180 -11.95 -2.41 24.95
C LEU A 180 -10.91 -2.34 23.85
N PHE A 181 -9.63 -2.32 24.18
CA PHE A 181 -8.56 -2.36 23.19
C PHE A 181 -8.61 -3.66 22.38
N ARG A 182 -8.78 -4.81 23.02
CA ARG A 182 -8.87 -6.11 22.34
C ARG A 182 -10.11 -6.22 21.45
N GLN A 183 -11.24 -5.69 21.90
CA GLN A 183 -12.44 -5.63 21.07
C GLN A 183 -12.21 -4.75 19.82
N TRP A 184 -11.68 -3.56 20.02
CA TRP A 184 -11.33 -2.67 18.92
C TRP A 184 -10.36 -3.33 17.93
N LEU A 185 -9.34 -4.04 18.42
CA LEU A 185 -8.39 -4.77 17.59
C LEU A 185 -9.08 -5.89 16.82
N ALA A 186 -9.96 -6.67 17.44
CA ALA A 186 -10.73 -7.72 16.80
C ALA A 186 -11.63 -7.17 15.69
N GLU A 187 -12.32 -6.06 15.92
CA GLU A 187 -13.17 -5.39 14.92
C GLU A 187 -12.39 -4.87 13.71
N ASN A 188 -11.12 -4.52 13.90
CA ASN A 188 -10.25 -4.02 12.83
C ASN A 188 -9.38 -5.11 12.16
N THR A 189 -9.36 -6.33 12.68
CA THR A 189 -8.64 -7.48 12.11
C THR A 189 -9.58 -8.53 11.52
N THR A 190 -10.83 -8.54 11.90
CA THR A 190 -11.84 -9.49 11.42
C THR A 190 -12.74 -8.84 10.36
N PRO A 191 -13.04 -9.50 9.25
CA PRO A 191 -13.99 -8.97 8.28
C PRO A 191 -15.37 -8.79 8.95
N PRO A 192 -16.13 -7.76 8.55
CA PRO A 192 -17.47 -7.54 9.10
C PRO A 192 -18.34 -8.77 8.80
N PRO A 193 -19.26 -9.13 9.72
CA PRO A 193 -20.17 -10.24 9.48
C PRO A 193 -21.00 -9.96 8.23
N PRO A 194 -21.32 -10.99 7.43
CA PRO A 194 -22.11 -10.82 6.23
C PRO A 194 -23.48 -10.24 6.61
N PRO A 195 -24.03 -9.31 5.79
CA PRO A 195 -25.33 -8.73 6.04
C PRO A 195 -26.40 -9.82 6.07
N ILE A 196 -27.29 -9.77 7.07
CA ILE A 196 -28.41 -10.71 7.18
C ILE A 196 -29.32 -10.50 5.94
N PRO A 197 -29.55 -11.54 5.11
CA PRO A 197 -30.39 -11.40 3.92
C PRO A 197 -31.82 -11.04 4.31
N LYS A 198 -32.31 -9.91 3.84
CA LYS A 198 -33.69 -9.47 4.09
C LYS A 198 -34.70 -10.08 3.11
N THR A 199 -34.24 -10.64 2.00
CA THR A 199 -35.06 -11.24 0.95
C THR A 199 -34.39 -12.50 0.39
N PRO A 200 -35.16 -13.47 -0.20
CA PRO A 200 -34.57 -14.65 -0.83
C PRO A 200 -33.61 -14.34 -1.99
N GLU A 201 -33.77 -13.22 -2.68
CA GLU A 201 -32.87 -12.77 -3.74
C GLU A 201 -31.54 -12.24 -3.18
N SER A 202 -31.55 -11.58 -2.03
CA SER A 202 -30.33 -11.13 -1.37
C SER A 202 -29.53 -12.27 -0.76
N ALA A 203 -30.18 -13.43 -0.47
CA ALA A 203 -29.50 -14.65 0.00
C ALA A 203 -28.63 -15.30 -1.10
N ARG A 204 -28.99 -15.16 -2.38
CA ARG A 204 -28.20 -15.68 -3.50
C ARG A 204 -26.89 -14.92 -3.71
N ASN A 205 -26.86 -13.63 -3.35
CA ASN A 205 -25.69 -12.75 -3.43
C ASN A 205 -24.85 -12.74 -2.14
N ALA A 206 -25.32 -13.38 -1.06
CA ALA A 206 -24.62 -13.42 0.23
C ALA A 206 -23.38 -14.34 0.24
N HIS A 207 -23.10 -15.08 -0.85
CA HIS A 207 -21.91 -15.90 -0.98
C HIS A 207 -20.67 -15.14 -1.47
N ALA A 208 -20.78 -13.82 -1.72
CA ALA A 208 -19.60 -13.01 -2.00
C ALA A 208 -18.72 -12.96 -0.73
N GLN A 209 -17.49 -13.46 -0.83
CA GLN A 209 -16.52 -13.32 0.26
C GLN A 209 -16.40 -11.84 0.63
N PRO A 210 -16.48 -11.51 1.94
CA PRO A 210 -16.28 -10.14 2.38
C PRO A 210 -14.91 -9.66 1.92
N PRO A 211 -14.77 -8.38 1.54
CA PRO A 211 -13.50 -7.84 1.10
C PRO A 211 -12.46 -8.01 2.21
N PRO A 212 -11.20 -8.31 1.88
CA PRO A 212 -10.14 -8.47 2.85
C PRO A 212 -9.96 -7.19 3.67
N VAL A 213 -9.78 -7.34 4.97
CA VAL A 213 -9.57 -6.20 5.87
C VAL A 213 -8.25 -5.52 5.53
N SER A 214 -8.28 -4.20 5.32
CA SER A 214 -7.07 -3.41 5.06
C SER A 214 -6.25 -3.24 6.34
N SER A 215 -5.29 -4.13 6.55
CA SER A 215 -4.39 -4.07 7.71
C SER A 215 -3.45 -2.85 7.71
N GLY A 216 -3.16 -2.26 6.56
CA GLY A 216 -2.32 -1.06 6.47
C GLY A 216 -2.89 0.14 7.23
N ASN A 217 -4.22 0.33 7.23
CA ASN A 217 -4.86 1.39 8.02
C ASN A 217 -4.77 1.11 9.53
N LEU A 218 -4.97 -0.15 9.93
CA LEU A 218 -4.83 -0.58 11.33
C LEU A 218 -3.43 -0.26 11.87
N PHE A 219 -2.38 -0.72 11.19
CA PHE A 219 -1.01 -0.48 11.64
C PHE A 219 -0.62 1.00 11.64
N ARG A 220 -1.14 1.78 10.69
CA ARG A 220 -0.96 3.24 10.70
C ARG A 220 -1.62 3.88 11.93
N LEU A 221 -2.83 3.49 12.30
CA LEU A 221 -3.53 3.98 13.49
C LEU A 221 -2.77 3.62 14.76
N LEU A 222 -2.31 2.38 14.89
CA LEU A 222 -1.49 1.91 16.01
C LEU A 222 -0.19 2.72 16.15
N GLY A 223 0.53 2.93 15.03
CA GLY A 223 1.76 3.71 15.02
C GLY A 223 1.57 5.19 15.32
N THR A 224 0.44 5.78 14.93
CA THR A 224 0.10 7.18 15.25
C THR A 224 -0.24 7.35 16.73
N GLY A 225 -0.95 6.39 17.33
CA GLY A 225 -1.37 6.45 18.73
C GLY A 225 -2.29 7.64 19.05
N GLY A 226 -2.25 8.11 20.30
CA GLY A 226 -2.98 9.29 20.74
C GLY A 226 -4.51 9.18 20.58
N SER A 227 -5.13 10.14 19.90
CA SER A 227 -6.59 10.20 19.69
C SER A 227 -7.06 9.52 18.41
N SER A 228 -6.17 8.84 17.67
CA SER A 228 -6.50 8.21 16.37
C SER A 228 -7.45 7.01 16.49
N TYR A 229 -7.50 6.37 17.63
CA TYR A 229 -8.43 5.28 17.96
C TYR A 229 -8.67 5.26 19.48
N LEU A 230 -9.81 4.70 19.91
CA LEU A 230 -10.23 4.67 21.30
C LEU A 230 -9.98 6.02 22.00
N SER A 231 -10.51 7.07 21.37
CA SER A 231 -10.35 8.44 21.82
C SER A 231 -11.06 8.69 23.16
N ARG A 232 -10.73 9.81 23.81
CA ARG A 232 -11.38 10.22 25.05
C ARG A 232 -12.92 10.29 24.91
N ASP A 233 -13.42 10.75 23.80
CA ASP A 233 -14.86 10.85 23.57
C ASP A 233 -15.51 9.47 23.42
N GLU A 234 -14.83 8.51 22.82
CA GLU A 234 -15.29 7.11 22.75
C GLU A 234 -15.32 6.47 24.12
N LEU A 235 -14.27 6.62 24.93
CA LEU A 235 -14.24 6.15 26.32
C LEU A 235 -15.33 6.81 27.16
N LYS A 236 -15.57 8.11 26.97
CA LYS A 236 -16.65 8.83 27.66
C LYS A 236 -18.04 8.32 27.27
N ARG A 237 -18.26 8.00 25.99
CA ARG A 237 -19.52 7.38 25.55
C ARG A 237 -19.70 6.02 26.18
N PHE A 238 -18.65 5.21 26.22
CA PHE A 238 -18.68 3.89 26.83
C PHE A 238 -19.00 3.95 28.32
N VAL A 239 -18.34 4.82 29.09
CA VAL A 239 -18.61 5.01 30.53
C VAL A 239 -20.02 5.49 30.80
N LYS A 240 -20.61 6.30 29.91
CA LYS A 240 -22.00 6.78 30.03
C LYS A 240 -23.07 5.70 29.84
N LEU A 241 -22.73 4.53 29.28
CA LEU A 241 -23.69 3.42 29.16
C LEU A 241 -24.13 2.86 30.50
N LYS A 242 -23.27 2.99 31.53
CA LYS A 242 -23.56 2.56 32.93
C LYS A 242 -23.15 3.65 33.91
N PRO A 243 -23.89 4.75 34.00
CA PRO A 243 -23.52 5.90 34.83
C PRO A 243 -23.48 5.58 36.33
N ASP A 244 -24.26 4.60 36.78
CA ASP A 244 -24.33 4.19 38.16
C ASP A 244 -23.09 3.38 38.60
N GLU A 245 -22.41 2.72 37.67
CA GLU A 245 -21.21 1.92 37.93
C GLU A 245 -19.90 2.70 37.67
N HIS A 246 -19.96 3.80 36.93
CA HIS A 246 -18.80 4.50 36.44
C HIS A 246 -18.81 5.99 36.77
N SER A 247 -17.91 6.38 37.68
CA SER A 247 -17.66 7.76 38.09
C SER A 247 -16.75 8.51 37.12
N ARG A 248 -16.62 9.84 37.31
CA ARG A 248 -15.66 10.69 36.63
C ARG A 248 -14.21 10.25 36.84
N ASP A 249 -13.91 9.68 38.00
CA ASP A 249 -12.55 9.18 38.32
C ASP A 249 -12.26 7.87 37.63
N THR A 250 -13.28 7.03 37.44
CA THR A 250 -13.17 5.82 36.61
C THR A 250 -12.78 6.18 35.14
N LEU A 251 -13.42 7.22 34.57
CA LEU A 251 -13.08 7.69 33.24
C LEU A 251 -11.62 8.16 33.14
N LYS A 252 -11.15 8.98 34.09
CA LYS A 252 -9.75 9.44 34.09
C LYS A 252 -8.75 8.29 34.24
N LYS A 253 -9.09 7.29 35.03
CA LYS A 253 -8.26 6.09 35.22
C LYS A 253 -8.20 5.27 33.89
N MET A 254 -9.34 5.09 33.25
CA MET A 254 -9.43 4.41 31.94
C MET A 254 -8.64 5.14 30.84
N GLU A 255 -8.75 6.48 30.77
CA GLU A 255 -7.98 7.30 29.83
C GLU A 255 -6.48 7.05 30.01
N ARG A 256 -5.97 7.15 31.25
CA ARG A 256 -4.55 6.90 31.55
C ARG A 256 -4.11 5.49 31.17
N LYS A 257 -4.92 4.47 31.48
CA LYS A 257 -4.61 3.09 31.16
C LYS A 257 -4.69 2.82 29.66
N MET A 258 -5.59 3.48 28.94
CA MET A 258 -5.64 3.41 27.48
C MET A 258 -4.40 4.04 26.82
N ASP A 259 -3.91 5.15 27.35
CA ASP A 259 -2.67 5.77 26.87
C ASP A 259 -1.45 4.86 27.10
N GLU A 260 -1.40 4.16 28.25
CA GLU A 260 -0.39 3.14 28.55
C GLU A 260 -0.46 1.97 27.54
N ILE A 261 -1.66 1.44 27.27
CA ILE A 261 -1.88 0.37 26.28
C ILE A 261 -1.43 0.82 24.89
N LYS A 262 -1.77 2.05 24.48
CA LYS A 262 -1.38 2.60 23.18
C LYS A 262 0.13 2.76 23.05
N ALA A 263 0.81 3.18 24.12
CA ALA A 263 2.26 3.26 24.13
C ALA A 263 2.90 1.87 23.93
N LEU A 264 2.45 0.87 24.69
CA LEU A 264 2.91 -0.52 24.55
C LEU A 264 2.60 -1.11 23.18
N ALA A 265 1.42 -0.84 22.62
CA ALA A 265 1.03 -1.31 21.30
C ALA A 265 1.88 -0.69 20.17
N ARG A 266 2.39 0.52 20.37
CA ARG A 266 3.28 1.20 19.42
C ARG A 266 4.69 0.61 19.38
N GLU A 267 5.13 0.00 20.48
CA GLU A 267 6.46 -0.63 20.61
C GLU A 267 6.50 -2.05 19.99
N ILE A 268 5.34 -2.67 19.77
CA ILE A 268 5.21 -4.00 19.16
C ILE A 268 5.40 -3.93 17.64
#